data_5a4d9b03a5a6d53c2b598ca72b6e6c8f
#
_entry.id   5a4d9b03a5a6d53c2b598ca72b6e6c8f
#
_cell.length_a   1.000
_cell.length_b   1.000
_cell.length_c   1.000
_cell.angle_alpha   90.00
_cell.angle_beta   90.00
_cell.angle_gamma   90.00
#
_symmetry.space_group_name_H-M   'P 1'
#
loop_
_entity.id
_entity.type
_entity.pdbx_description
1 polymer ?
#
loop_
_entity_poly.entity_id
_entity_poly.type
_entity_poly.pdbx_seq_one_letter_code
_entity_poly.pdbx_strand_id
1 'polypeptide(L)'
;MDSFRVLEIKKSVFENNDREADLLREELKQNHTFLLNLMSSPGSGKTTTLMATINALKDDLRIGVMEADIDSDVDAATISTSGAKVIQLHTGGMCHLDAGMTRQGLEGLGTENIDLAILENVGNLVCPAEFDTGAVKNAMILSVPEGDDKPLKYPLMFSICDVLLVNKIDVAPYFNFSLEKCIERVKKLNPNIQVFPISALKGEGIEPWTDWLREQTKAWNA
;
A
#
# COMPACT_ATOMS: atom_id res chain seq x y z
N MET A 1 30.43 37.29 -16.78
CA MET A 1 29.87 36.53 -15.61
C MET A 1 28.82 35.63 -16.18
N ASP A 2 29.16 34.38 -16.38
CA ASP A 2 28.20 33.38 -16.86
C ASP A 2 27.25 33.03 -15.72
N SER A 3 26.01 33.54 -15.81
CA SER A 3 24.96 33.14 -14.93
C SER A 3 24.48 31.74 -15.30
N PHE A 4 24.87 30.71 -14.51
CA PHE A 4 24.31 29.39 -14.69
C PHE A 4 22.91 29.34 -14.05
N ARG A 5 21.98 28.65 -14.70
CA ARG A 5 20.66 28.35 -14.19
C ARG A 5 20.70 27.05 -13.39
N VAL A 6 20.29 27.09 -12.13
CA VAL A 6 19.96 25.88 -11.38
C VAL A 6 18.54 25.49 -11.75
N LEU A 7 18.37 24.36 -12.38
CA LEU A 7 17.04 23.77 -12.66
C LEU A 7 16.68 22.82 -11.53
N GLU A 8 15.63 23.12 -10.79
CA GLU A 8 15.05 22.20 -9.81
C GLU A 8 14.20 21.14 -10.52
N ILE A 9 14.85 20.19 -11.19
CA ILE A 9 14.18 19.14 -11.98
C ILE A 9 13.31 18.25 -11.08
N LYS A 10 13.76 17.98 -9.85
CA LYS A 10 13.03 17.15 -8.90
C LYS A 10 11.64 17.70 -8.61
N LYS A 11 11.51 19.01 -8.43
CA LYS A 11 10.22 19.67 -8.15
C LYS A 11 9.22 19.53 -9.30
N SER A 12 9.66 19.69 -10.54
CA SER A 12 8.79 19.57 -11.71
C SER A 12 8.29 18.13 -11.94
N VAL A 13 9.09 17.14 -11.60
CA VAL A 13 8.69 15.71 -11.68
C VAL A 13 7.58 15.41 -10.68
N PHE A 14 7.72 15.84 -9.42
CA PHE A 14 6.69 15.63 -8.41
C PHE A 14 5.38 16.37 -8.74
N GLU A 15 5.44 17.64 -9.14
CA GLU A 15 4.24 18.41 -9.52
C GLU A 15 3.47 17.78 -10.69
N ASN A 16 4.15 17.17 -11.65
CA ASN A 16 3.52 16.44 -12.75
C ASN A 16 2.87 15.14 -12.25
N ASN A 17 3.57 14.40 -11.40
CA ASN A 17 3.05 13.16 -10.83
C ASN A 17 1.81 13.42 -9.96
N ASP A 18 1.81 14.44 -9.10
CA ASP A 18 0.69 14.79 -8.24
C ASP A 18 -0.57 15.12 -9.06
N ARG A 19 -0.40 15.86 -10.16
CA ARG A 19 -1.50 16.15 -11.08
C ARG A 19 -2.02 14.90 -11.79
N GLU A 20 -1.15 13.99 -12.21
CA GLU A 20 -1.55 12.70 -12.79
C GLU A 20 -2.26 11.82 -11.76
N ALA A 21 -1.82 11.84 -10.51
CA ALA A 21 -2.44 11.14 -9.40
C ALA A 21 -3.87 11.63 -9.13
N ASP A 22 -4.09 12.95 -9.14
CA ASP A 22 -5.42 13.52 -8.98
C ASP A 22 -6.36 13.13 -10.13
N LEU A 23 -5.89 13.20 -11.37
CA LEU A 23 -6.67 12.74 -12.53
C LEU A 23 -7.00 11.24 -12.44
N LEU A 24 -6.07 10.43 -11.98
CA LEU A 24 -6.32 9.00 -11.79
C LEU A 24 -7.39 8.74 -10.72
N ARG A 25 -7.40 9.50 -9.61
CA ARG A 25 -8.46 9.40 -8.59
C ARG A 25 -9.83 9.76 -9.15
N GLU A 26 -9.91 10.79 -10.00
CA GLU A 26 -11.17 11.16 -10.67
C GLU A 26 -11.69 10.04 -11.57
N GLU A 27 -10.82 9.40 -12.35
CA GLU A 27 -11.16 8.25 -13.19
C GLU A 27 -11.61 7.05 -12.36
N LEU A 28 -10.90 6.73 -11.27
CA LEU A 28 -11.25 5.66 -10.35
C LEU A 28 -12.62 5.90 -9.70
N LYS A 29 -12.95 7.16 -9.35
CA LYS A 29 -14.26 7.51 -8.82
C LYS A 29 -15.36 7.31 -9.83
N GLN A 30 -15.14 7.71 -11.09
CA GLN A 30 -16.11 7.50 -12.19
C GLN A 30 -16.33 6.01 -12.49
N ASN A 31 -15.27 5.20 -12.34
CA ASN A 31 -15.33 3.75 -12.56
C ASN A 31 -15.81 2.96 -11.34
N HIS A 32 -16.12 3.62 -10.22
CA HIS A 32 -16.49 2.98 -8.96
C HIS A 32 -15.45 1.94 -8.50
N THR A 33 -14.18 2.25 -8.66
CA THR A 33 -13.06 1.40 -8.26
C THR A 33 -12.28 2.06 -7.14
N PHE A 34 -12.20 1.41 -5.97
CA PHE A 34 -11.36 1.85 -4.88
C PHE A 34 -9.94 1.32 -5.07
N LEU A 35 -8.93 2.17 -5.04
CA LEU A 35 -7.53 1.77 -5.11
C LEU A 35 -6.85 1.92 -3.75
N LEU A 36 -6.33 0.82 -3.24
CA LEU A 36 -5.47 0.76 -2.06
C LEU A 36 -4.01 0.61 -2.49
N ASN A 37 -3.13 1.49 -2.03
CA ASN A 37 -1.68 1.32 -2.13
C ASN A 37 -1.15 0.64 -0.87
N LEU A 38 -0.60 -0.57 -0.98
CA LEU A 38 -0.08 -1.38 0.11
C LEU A 38 1.44 -1.37 0.10
N MET A 39 2.03 -0.73 1.09
CA MET A 39 3.47 -0.51 1.23
C MET A 39 4.06 -1.28 2.40
N SER A 40 5.34 -1.60 2.32
CA SER A 40 6.09 -2.21 3.43
C SER A 40 7.57 -2.32 3.15
N SER A 41 8.33 -2.76 4.14
CA SER A 41 9.67 -3.29 3.92
C SER A 41 9.63 -4.76 3.43
N PRO A 42 10.70 -5.25 2.81
CA PRO A 42 10.84 -6.66 2.46
C PRO A 42 10.70 -7.55 3.71
N GLY A 43 10.02 -8.68 3.57
CA GLY A 43 9.85 -9.65 4.65
C GLY A 43 8.84 -9.27 5.74
N SER A 44 8.11 -8.15 5.63
CA SER A 44 7.06 -7.74 6.59
C SER A 44 5.82 -8.66 6.56
N GLY A 45 5.65 -9.45 5.49
CA GLY A 45 4.51 -10.36 5.27
C GLY A 45 3.42 -9.75 4.39
N LYS A 46 3.79 -8.95 3.36
CA LYS A 46 2.86 -8.38 2.38
C LYS A 46 1.95 -9.42 1.77
N THR A 47 2.53 -10.39 1.06
CA THR A 47 1.81 -11.45 0.35
C THR A 47 0.88 -12.24 1.27
N THR A 48 1.33 -12.60 2.49
CA THR A 48 0.49 -13.29 3.48
C THR A 48 -0.68 -12.42 3.94
N THR A 49 -0.44 -11.13 4.20
CA THR A 49 -1.48 -10.16 4.59
C THR A 49 -2.47 -9.95 3.46
N LEU A 50 -1.99 -9.83 2.24
CA LEU A 50 -2.82 -9.65 1.06
C LEU A 50 -3.71 -10.88 0.82
N MET A 51 -3.16 -12.10 0.93
CA MET A 51 -3.93 -13.34 0.83
C MET A 51 -5.02 -13.44 1.91
N ALA A 52 -4.71 -13.10 3.17
CA ALA A 52 -5.68 -13.07 4.25
C ALA A 52 -6.80 -12.04 3.98
N THR A 53 -6.43 -10.86 3.48
CA THR A 53 -7.37 -9.78 3.12
C THR A 53 -8.29 -10.19 1.98
N ILE A 54 -7.74 -10.76 0.90
CA ILE A 54 -8.53 -11.23 -0.25
C ILE A 54 -9.51 -12.32 0.19
N ASN A 55 -9.03 -13.31 0.94
CA ASN A 55 -9.89 -14.41 1.39
C ASN A 55 -11.05 -13.95 2.28
N ALA A 56 -10.88 -12.86 3.05
CA ALA A 56 -11.94 -12.29 3.88
C ALA A 56 -12.93 -11.41 3.10
N LEU A 57 -12.57 -10.91 1.92
CA LEU A 57 -13.37 -9.93 1.17
C LEU A 57 -13.94 -10.46 -0.16
N LYS A 58 -13.42 -11.54 -0.71
CA LYS A 58 -13.73 -12.03 -2.07
C LYS A 58 -15.19 -12.41 -2.31
N ASP A 59 -15.94 -12.72 -1.25
CA ASP A 59 -17.36 -13.03 -1.36
C ASP A 59 -18.22 -11.76 -1.42
N ASP A 60 -17.68 -10.62 -1.00
CA ASP A 60 -18.36 -9.32 -0.95
C ASP A 60 -17.91 -8.35 -2.04
N LEU A 61 -16.65 -8.45 -2.49
CA LEU A 61 -16.01 -7.49 -3.39
C LEU A 61 -15.29 -8.22 -4.53
N ARG A 62 -15.39 -7.66 -5.72
CA ARG A 62 -14.57 -8.09 -6.89
C ARG A 62 -13.20 -7.44 -6.77
N ILE A 63 -12.19 -8.26 -6.52
CA ILE A 63 -10.84 -7.80 -6.17
C ILE A 63 -9.89 -8.01 -7.34
N GLY A 64 -9.11 -6.98 -7.65
CA GLY A 64 -7.98 -7.03 -8.55
C GLY A 64 -6.68 -6.63 -7.84
N VAL A 65 -5.57 -7.26 -8.19
CA VAL A 65 -4.27 -7.02 -7.59
C VAL A 65 -3.24 -6.69 -8.66
N MET A 66 -2.50 -5.64 -8.43
CA MET A 66 -1.29 -5.27 -9.16
C MET A 66 -0.12 -5.52 -8.22
N GLU A 67 0.69 -6.51 -8.51
CA GLU A 67 1.89 -6.82 -7.74
C GLU A 67 3.10 -6.17 -8.41
N ALA A 68 3.84 -5.34 -7.68
CA ALA A 68 5.02 -4.66 -8.19
C ALA A 68 6.29 -5.20 -7.57
N ASP A 69 7.11 -5.80 -8.40
CA ASP A 69 8.44 -6.26 -8.03
C ASP A 69 9.48 -5.81 -9.07
N ILE A 70 10.75 -5.90 -8.69
CA ILE A 70 11.86 -5.53 -9.57
C ILE A 70 11.97 -6.55 -10.72
N ASP A 71 11.87 -7.86 -10.42
CA ASP A 71 12.11 -8.93 -11.40
C ASP A 71 11.51 -10.31 -11.01
N SER A 72 10.65 -10.39 -9.97
CA SER A 72 10.06 -11.65 -9.49
C SER A 72 8.57 -11.74 -9.81
N ASP A 73 8.08 -12.94 -10.10
CA ASP A 73 6.67 -13.26 -10.34
C ASP A 73 6.08 -14.23 -9.28
N VAL A 74 6.88 -14.58 -8.27
CA VAL A 74 6.53 -15.59 -7.26
C VAL A 74 5.32 -15.16 -6.43
N ASP A 75 5.28 -13.88 -6.04
CA ASP A 75 4.19 -13.35 -5.22
C ASP A 75 2.90 -13.24 -6.04
N ALA A 76 2.96 -12.79 -7.30
CA ALA A 76 1.81 -12.77 -8.20
C ALA A 76 1.22 -14.17 -8.42
N ALA A 77 2.09 -15.18 -8.63
CA ALA A 77 1.65 -16.57 -8.77
C ALA A 77 0.94 -17.06 -7.49
N THR A 78 1.46 -16.71 -6.32
CA THR A 78 0.84 -17.07 -5.03
C THR A 78 -0.52 -16.39 -4.88
N ILE A 79 -0.61 -15.09 -5.15
CA ILE A 79 -1.86 -14.32 -5.03
C ILE A 79 -2.93 -14.83 -6.00
N SER A 80 -2.55 -15.24 -7.20
CA SER A 80 -3.48 -15.78 -8.20
C SER A 80 -4.26 -17.02 -7.72
N THR A 81 -3.71 -17.77 -6.75
CA THR A 81 -4.40 -18.92 -6.14
C THR A 81 -5.63 -18.53 -5.31
N SER A 82 -5.77 -17.26 -4.93
CA SER A 82 -6.94 -16.73 -4.20
C SER A 82 -8.20 -16.63 -5.06
N GLY A 83 -8.05 -16.65 -6.39
CA GLY A 83 -9.10 -16.39 -7.37
C GLY A 83 -9.29 -14.90 -7.70
N ALA A 84 -8.52 -14.00 -7.12
CA ALA A 84 -8.48 -12.60 -7.54
C ALA A 84 -7.85 -12.45 -8.94
N LYS A 85 -8.23 -11.40 -9.66
CA LYS A 85 -7.55 -11.02 -10.90
C LYS A 85 -6.20 -10.40 -10.54
N VAL A 86 -5.10 -10.94 -11.08
CA VAL A 86 -3.74 -10.52 -10.71
C VAL A 86 -2.95 -10.17 -11.96
N ILE A 87 -2.21 -9.08 -11.89
CA ILE A 87 -1.15 -8.77 -12.86
C ILE A 87 0.16 -8.47 -12.15
N GLN A 88 1.25 -8.82 -12.80
CA GLN A 88 2.60 -8.48 -12.38
C GLN A 88 3.06 -7.19 -13.08
N LEU A 89 3.62 -6.27 -12.31
CA LEU A 89 4.26 -5.06 -12.81
C LEU A 89 5.77 -5.14 -12.60
N HIS A 90 6.53 -5.30 -13.68
CA HIS A 90 7.98 -5.20 -13.64
C HIS A 90 8.42 -3.74 -13.70
N THR A 91 9.02 -3.27 -12.61
CA THR A 91 9.41 -1.84 -12.50
C THR A 91 10.69 -1.48 -13.27
N GLY A 92 11.39 -2.49 -13.84
CA GLY A 92 12.62 -2.26 -14.58
C GLY A 92 13.76 -1.70 -13.73
N GLY A 93 13.79 -2.06 -12.45
CA GLY A 93 14.80 -1.60 -11.49
C GLY A 93 14.42 -0.35 -10.68
N MET A 94 13.22 0.19 -10.89
CA MET A 94 12.72 1.29 -10.05
C MET A 94 12.22 0.76 -8.71
N CYS A 95 12.48 1.50 -7.64
CA CYS A 95 12.16 1.12 -6.26
C CYS A 95 10.82 1.67 -5.76
N HIS A 96 9.97 2.19 -6.66
CA HIS A 96 8.65 2.74 -6.40
C HIS A 96 7.80 2.70 -7.67
N LEU A 97 6.51 2.94 -7.48
CA LEU A 97 5.56 3.26 -8.55
C LEU A 97 5.10 4.70 -8.42
N ASP A 98 4.86 5.34 -9.55
CA ASP A 98 4.20 6.64 -9.66
C ASP A 98 2.76 6.49 -10.19
N ALA A 99 2.04 7.61 -10.37
CA ALA A 99 0.68 7.61 -10.88
C ALA A 99 0.57 7.08 -12.33
N GLY A 100 1.54 7.40 -13.19
CA GLY A 100 1.58 6.95 -14.57
C GLY A 100 1.77 5.44 -14.67
N MET A 101 2.67 4.87 -13.88
CA MET A 101 2.89 3.43 -13.79
C MET A 101 1.67 2.70 -13.22
N THR A 102 1.04 3.29 -12.20
CA THR A 102 -0.19 2.77 -11.60
C THR A 102 -1.34 2.74 -12.60
N ARG A 103 -1.50 3.80 -13.40
CA ARG A 103 -2.50 3.86 -14.49
C ARG A 103 -2.29 2.73 -15.51
N GLN A 104 -1.06 2.54 -15.98
CA GLN A 104 -0.74 1.43 -16.90
C GLN A 104 -1.08 0.07 -16.29
N GLY A 105 -0.82 -0.10 -15.00
CA GLY A 105 -1.20 -1.29 -14.25
C GLY A 105 -2.71 -1.52 -14.24
N LEU A 106 -3.50 -0.49 -13.94
CA LEU A 106 -4.96 -0.56 -13.92
C LEU A 106 -5.55 -0.83 -15.30
N GLU A 107 -4.99 -0.25 -16.36
CA GLU A 107 -5.36 -0.54 -17.76
C GLU A 107 -5.12 -2.03 -18.10
N GLY A 108 -3.95 -2.55 -17.73
CA GLY A 108 -3.61 -3.97 -17.91
C GLY A 108 -4.48 -4.90 -17.07
N LEU A 109 -4.86 -4.48 -15.87
CA LEU A 109 -5.77 -5.21 -15.00
C LEU A 109 -7.21 -5.19 -15.55
N GLY A 110 -7.66 -4.08 -16.16
CA GLY A 110 -9.03 -3.86 -16.61
C GLY A 110 -10.00 -3.72 -15.43
N THR A 111 -10.46 -2.50 -15.19
CA THR A 111 -11.17 -2.12 -13.95
C THR A 111 -12.69 -2.23 -14.03
N GLU A 112 -13.28 -2.52 -15.21
CA GLU A 112 -14.74 -2.46 -15.44
C GLU A 112 -15.57 -3.35 -14.50
N ASN A 113 -14.95 -4.33 -13.87
CA ASN A 113 -15.59 -5.25 -12.94
C ASN A 113 -14.79 -5.42 -11.65
N ILE A 114 -14.11 -4.37 -11.18
CA ILE A 114 -13.30 -4.39 -9.95
C ILE A 114 -13.82 -3.33 -9.00
N ASP A 115 -14.26 -3.76 -7.81
CA ASP A 115 -14.70 -2.87 -6.74
C ASP A 115 -13.51 -2.37 -5.91
N LEU A 116 -12.51 -3.24 -5.69
CA LEU A 116 -11.29 -3.00 -4.93
C LEU A 116 -10.08 -3.41 -5.76
N ALA A 117 -9.29 -2.44 -6.18
CA ALA A 117 -7.94 -2.66 -6.71
C ALA A 117 -6.91 -2.50 -5.58
N ILE A 118 -5.95 -3.41 -5.49
CA ILE A 118 -4.85 -3.33 -4.53
C ILE A 118 -3.55 -3.26 -5.32
N LEU A 119 -2.78 -2.20 -5.09
CA LEU A 119 -1.42 -2.06 -5.56
C LEU A 119 -0.49 -2.55 -4.46
N GLU A 120 0.11 -3.72 -4.60
CA GLU A 120 1.24 -4.15 -3.78
C GLU A 120 2.49 -3.44 -4.29
N ASN A 121 2.94 -2.42 -3.57
CA ASN A 121 4.08 -1.60 -3.97
C ASN A 121 5.41 -2.32 -3.66
N VAL A 122 6.47 -1.89 -4.33
CA VAL A 122 7.83 -2.43 -4.12
C VAL A 122 8.21 -2.35 -2.64
N GLY A 123 8.86 -3.39 -2.12
CA GLY A 123 9.30 -3.47 -0.73
C GLY A 123 10.37 -2.44 -0.39
N ASN A 124 9.94 -1.23 -0.01
CA ASN A 124 10.81 -0.10 0.33
C ASN A 124 10.06 0.90 1.22
N LEU A 125 10.75 1.54 2.18
CA LEU A 125 10.16 2.52 3.11
C LEU A 125 10.50 3.98 2.77
N VAL A 126 11.25 4.24 1.72
CA VAL A 126 11.71 5.59 1.33
C VAL A 126 11.02 6.02 0.05
N CYS A 127 11.40 5.42 -1.08
CA CYS A 127 10.92 5.85 -2.39
C CYS A 127 9.40 5.82 -2.54
N PRO A 128 8.65 4.76 -2.12
CA PRO A 128 7.20 4.74 -2.24
C PRO A 128 6.48 5.81 -1.42
N ALA A 129 7.14 6.39 -0.42
CA ALA A 129 6.59 7.49 0.36
C ALA A 129 6.71 8.86 -0.33
N GLU A 130 7.59 8.98 -1.31
CA GLU A 130 7.83 10.25 -2.03
C GLU A 130 6.92 10.43 -3.26
N PHE A 131 6.33 9.36 -3.79
CA PHE A 131 5.55 9.39 -5.01
C PHE A 131 4.09 9.02 -4.76
N ASP A 132 3.18 9.91 -5.15
CA ASP A 132 1.75 9.64 -5.14
C ASP A 132 1.39 8.67 -6.28
N THR A 133 0.80 7.55 -5.93
CA THR A 133 0.37 6.52 -6.90
C THR A 133 -1.03 6.76 -7.48
N GLY A 134 -1.73 7.80 -7.03
CA GLY A 134 -3.14 8.01 -7.34
C GLY A 134 -4.09 7.11 -6.53
N ALA A 135 -3.59 6.41 -5.51
CA ALA A 135 -4.43 5.60 -4.64
C ALA A 135 -5.39 6.46 -3.80
N VAL A 136 -6.55 5.88 -3.49
CA VAL A 136 -7.56 6.49 -2.61
C VAL A 136 -7.11 6.46 -1.16
N LYS A 137 -6.45 5.36 -0.77
CA LYS A 137 -5.90 5.15 0.56
C LYS A 137 -4.54 4.48 0.50
N ASN A 138 -3.69 4.84 1.47
CA ASN A 138 -2.36 4.27 1.67
C ASN A 138 -2.35 3.42 2.94
N ALA A 139 -2.00 2.15 2.82
CA ALA A 139 -1.77 1.25 3.94
C ALA A 139 -0.31 0.83 4.00
N MET A 140 0.21 0.72 5.20
CA MET A 140 1.57 0.24 5.44
C MET A 140 1.56 -0.98 6.36
N ILE A 141 2.40 -1.96 6.08
CA ILE A 141 2.66 -3.11 6.95
C ILE A 141 4.00 -2.92 7.64
N LEU A 142 3.99 -2.93 8.97
CA LEU A 142 5.15 -3.02 9.83
C LEU A 142 5.09 -4.33 10.59
N SER A 143 6.10 -5.19 10.49
CA SER A 143 6.12 -6.43 11.28
C SER A 143 6.85 -6.24 12.61
N VAL A 144 6.41 -6.97 13.64
CA VAL A 144 7.03 -6.97 14.98
C VAL A 144 8.55 -7.12 14.96
N PRO A 145 9.16 -8.05 14.18
CA PRO A 145 10.62 -8.19 14.10
C PRO A 145 11.38 -6.96 13.60
N GLU A 146 10.71 -6.03 12.92
CA GLU A 146 11.36 -4.83 12.40
C GLU A 146 11.60 -3.75 13.45
N GLY A 147 10.91 -3.84 14.60
CA GLY A 147 11.05 -2.93 15.74
C GLY A 147 10.04 -1.78 15.74
N ASP A 148 9.67 -1.36 16.96
CA ASP A 148 8.70 -0.28 17.19
C ASP A 148 9.27 1.14 16.95
N ASP A 149 10.57 1.23 16.64
CA ASP A 149 11.28 2.48 16.34
C ASP A 149 11.29 2.85 14.85
N LYS A 150 10.74 2.02 13.97
CA LYS A 150 10.64 2.31 12.54
C LYS A 150 9.97 3.67 12.22
N PRO A 151 8.92 4.12 12.93
CA PRO A 151 8.35 5.44 12.70
C PRO A 151 9.34 6.60 12.91
N LEU A 152 10.34 6.41 13.78
CA LEU A 152 11.38 7.42 14.01
C LEU A 152 12.42 7.44 12.89
N LYS A 153 12.64 6.31 12.22
CA LYS A 153 13.62 6.16 11.13
C LYS A 153 13.06 6.56 9.76
N TYR A 154 11.76 6.36 9.55
CA TYR A 154 11.08 6.58 8.27
C TYR A 154 9.81 7.45 8.45
N PRO A 155 9.93 8.67 9.02
CA PRO A 155 8.77 9.45 9.43
C PRO A 155 7.84 9.81 8.27
N LEU A 156 8.36 10.03 7.06
CA LEU A 156 7.55 10.35 5.88
C LEU A 156 6.56 9.21 5.57
N MET A 157 7.03 7.96 5.53
CA MET A 157 6.19 6.81 5.25
C MET A 157 4.98 6.74 6.19
N PHE A 158 5.21 6.92 7.51
CA PHE A 158 4.13 6.85 8.48
C PHE A 158 3.23 8.09 8.51
N SER A 159 3.70 9.23 8.00
CA SER A 159 2.90 10.45 7.93
C SER A 159 1.87 10.45 6.79
N ILE A 160 2.16 9.75 5.69
CA ILE A 160 1.30 9.69 4.49
C ILE A 160 0.29 8.55 4.52
N CYS A 161 0.45 7.58 5.44
CA CYS A 161 -0.42 6.40 5.49
C CYS A 161 -1.72 6.68 6.22
N ASP A 162 -2.85 6.21 5.68
CA ASP A 162 -4.15 6.18 6.35
C ASP A 162 -4.23 5.05 7.37
N VAL A 163 -3.52 3.95 7.10
CA VAL A 163 -3.53 2.72 7.89
C VAL A 163 -2.13 2.19 8.14
N LEU A 164 -1.93 1.71 9.37
CA LEU A 164 -0.79 0.89 9.76
C LEU A 164 -1.28 -0.50 10.21
N LEU A 165 -0.86 -1.53 9.49
CA LEU A 165 -1.01 -2.93 9.91
C LEU A 165 0.25 -3.35 10.66
N VAL A 166 0.14 -3.58 11.98
CA VAL A 166 1.24 -4.12 12.79
C VAL A 166 1.15 -5.64 12.72
N ASN A 167 1.92 -6.25 11.80
CA ASN A 167 1.85 -7.68 11.51
C ASN A 167 2.79 -8.52 12.37
N LYS A 168 2.52 -9.81 12.42
CA LYS A 168 3.26 -10.82 13.18
C LYS A 168 3.17 -10.60 14.69
N ILE A 169 2.00 -10.16 15.20
CA ILE A 169 1.79 -9.96 16.64
C ILE A 169 1.94 -11.26 17.44
N ASP A 170 1.73 -12.40 16.80
CA ASP A 170 1.89 -13.75 17.38
C ASP A 170 3.33 -14.05 17.83
N VAL A 171 4.32 -13.36 17.28
CA VAL A 171 5.73 -13.51 17.72
C VAL A 171 6.19 -12.38 18.65
N ALA A 172 5.32 -11.44 19.00
CA ALA A 172 5.68 -10.30 19.87
C ALA A 172 6.35 -10.70 21.18
N PRO A 173 5.99 -11.83 21.86
CA PRO A 173 6.66 -12.25 23.08
C PRO A 173 8.17 -12.56 22.93
N TYR A 174 8.64 -12.77 21.70
CA TYR A 174 10.03 -13.11 21.40
C TYR A 174 10.88 -11.91 20.96
N PHE A 175 10.28 -10.72 20.86
CA PHE A 175 10.92 -9.51 20.37
C PHE A 175 10.80 -8.36 21.38
N ASN A 176 11.76 -7.45 21.37
CA ASN A 176 11.67 -6.21 22.14
C ASN A 176 10.82 -5.19 21.34
N PHE A 177 9.52 -5.43 21.30
CA PHE A 177 8.54 -4.62 20.58
C PHE A 177 7.43 -4.18 21.53
N SER A 178 7.15 -2.87 21.59
CA SER A 178 6.01 -2.32 22.32
C SER A 178 4.99 -1.73 21.31
N LEU A 179 3.84 -2.37 21.23
CA LEU A 179 2.73 -1.90 20.40
C LEU A 179 2.29 -0.48 20.83
N GLU A 180 2.22 -0.22 22.13
CA GLU A 180 1.82 1.09 22.67
C GLU A 180 2.79 2.19 22.23
N LYS A 181 4.10 1.95 22.33
CA LYS A 181 5.12 2.91 21.88
C LYS A 181 5.08 3.11 20.37
N CYS A 182 4.84 2.04 19.60
CA CYS A 182 4.69 2.13 18.15
C CYS A 182 3.50 3.04 17.81
N ILE A 183 2.33 2.81 18.40
CA ILE A 183 1.12 3.62 18.21
C ILE A 183 1.37 5.08 18.61
N GLU A 184 1.98 5.32 19.77
CA GLU A 184 2.29 6.68 20.24
C GLU A 184 3.16 7.44 19.22
N ARG A 185 4.21 6.79 18.70
CA ARG A 185 5.14 7.38 17.72
C ARG A 185 4.43 7.70 16.41
N VAL A 186 3.64 6.76 15.92
CA VAL A 186 2.91 6.93 14.66
C VAL A 186 1.84 8.01 14.78
N LYS A 187 1.09 8.06 15.89
CA LYS A 187 0.08 9.09 16.15
C LYS A 187 0.66 10.50 16.29
N LYS A 188 1.92 10.64 16.68
CA LYS A 188 2.64 11.94 16.65
C LYS A 188 2.91 12.41 15.22
N LEU A 189 3.14 11.49 14.28
CA LEU A 189 3.37 11.82 12.86
C LEU A 189 2.07 12.03 12.11
N ASN A 190 1.08 11.18 12.37
CA ASN A 190 -0.24 11.22 11.77
C ASN A 190 -1.32 10.89 12.82
N PRO A 191 -1.97 11.90 13.42
CA PRO A 191 -3.00 11.68 14.44
C PRO A 191 -4.21 10.88 13.95
N ASN A 192 -4.49 10.89 12.65
CA ASN A 192 -5.67 10.26 12.05
C ASN A 192 -5.44 8.82 11.61
N ILE A 193 -4.20 8.34 11.60
CA ILE A 193 -3.89 6.98 11.14
C ILE A 193 -4.65 5.92 11.93
N GLN A 194 -5.24 4.96 11.24
CA GLN A 194 -5.83 3.77 11.85
C GLN A 194 -4.74 2.72 12.05
N VAL A 195 -4.76 2.04 13.21
CA VAL A 195 -3.75 1.01 13.51
C VAL A 195 -4.45 -0.31 13.81
N PHE A 196 -4.10 -1.36 13.07
CA PHE A 196 -4.62 -2.71 13.24
C PHE A 196 -3.48 -3.67 13.57
N PRO A 197 -3.39 -4.17 14.81
CA PRO A 197 -2.49 -5.27 15.16
C PRO A 197 -3.04 -6.57 14.55
N ILE A 198 -2.20 -7.27 13.76
CA ILE A 198 -2.62 -8.48 13.05
C ILE A 198 -1.57 -9.59 13.14
N SER A 199 -2.00 -10.83 13.04
CA SER A 199 -1.19 -11.95 12.58
C SER A 199 -1.81 -12.51 11.31
N ALA A 200 -1.31 -12.10 10.17
CA ALA A 200 -1.84 -12.54 8.88
C ALA A 200 -1.75 -14.07 8.71
N LEU A 201 -0.70 -14.68 9.28
CA LEU A 201 -0.51 -16.14 9.23
C LEU A 201 -1.57 -16.90 10.05
N LYS A 202 -2.01 -16.34 11.18
CA LYS A 202 -2.98 -16.99 12.09
C LYS A 202 -4.41 -16.47 11.92
N GLY A 203 -4.61 -15.43 11.11
CA GLY A 203 -5.91 -14.80 10.93
C GLY A 203 -6.33 -13.88 12.09
N GLU A 204 -5.45 -13.63 13.06
CA GLU A 204 -5.76 -12.75 14.20
C GLU A 204 -5.80 -11.29 13.76
N GLY A 205 -6.83 -10.54 14.17
CA GLY A 205 -7.00 -9.11 13.88
C GLY A 205 -7.31 -8.77 12.41
N ILE A 206 -7.54 -9.76 11.54
CA ILE A 206 -7.87 -9.55 10.12
C ILE A 206 -9.27 -8.95 9.96
N GLU A 207 -10.25 -9.38 10.72
CA GLU A 207 -11.65 -8.92 10.60
C GLU A 207 -11.79 -7.40 10.77
N PRO A 208 -11.28 -6.74 11.85
CA PRO A 208 -11.37 -5.28 11.98
C PRO A 208 -10.70 -4.52 10.83
N TRP A 209 -9.58 -5.02 10.31
CA TRP A 209 -8.91 -4.46 9.15
C TRP A 209 -9.77 -4.58 7.89
N THR A 210 -10.31 -5.75 7.62
CA THR A 210 -11.11 -6.00 6.41
C THR A 210 -12.47 -5.32 6.47
N ASP A 211 -13.06 -5.16 7.66
CA ASP A 211 -14.28 -4.38 7.85
C ASP A 211 -14.05 -2.92 7.51
N TRP A 212 -12.98 -2.32 8.02
CA TRP A 212 -12.60 -0.96 7.68
C TRP A 212 -12.40 -0.82 6.14
N LEU A 213 -11.67 -1.72 5.51
CA LEU A 213 -11.41 -1.67 4.07
C LEU A 213 -12.71 -1.83 3.26
N ARG A 214 -13.60 -2.71 3.68
CA ARG A 214 -14.94 -2.89 3.09
C ARG A 214 -15.77 -1.61 3.16
N GLU A 215 -15.78 -0.95 4.31
CA GLU A 215 -16.48 0.32 4.51
C GLU A 215 -15.91 1.43 3.63
N GLN A 216 -14.58 1.58 3.57
CA GLN A 216 -13.95 2.58 2.70
C GLN A 216 -14.27 2.33 1.22
N THR A 217 -14.19 1.07 0.78
CA THR A 217 -14.50 0.69 -0.61
C THR A 217 -15.95 1.01 -0.96
N LYS A 218 -16.91 0.65 -0.10
CA LYS A 218 -18.32 0.95 -0.31
C LYS A 218 -18.62 2.44 -0.32
N ALA A 219 -18.02 3.20 0.59
CA ALA A 219 -18.19 4.65 0.65
C ALA A 219 -17.62 5.37 -0.57
N TRP A 220 -16.51 4.88 -1.10
CA TRP A 220 -15.92 5.40 -2.34
C TRP A 220 -16.77 5.08 -3.56
N ASN A 221 -17.27 3.85 -3.68
CA ASN A 221 -18.02 3.36 -4.84
C ASN A 221 -19.49 3.82 -4.85
N ALA A 222 -19.96 4.42 -3.77
CA ALA A 222 -21.29 5.07 -3.73
C ALA A 222 -21.29 6.40 -4.47
#